data_4722dabddcb0dd961f68fb1fd6ba832c
#
_entry.id   4722dabddcb0dd961f68fb1fd6ba832c
#
_cell.length_a   1.000
_cell.length_b   1.000
_cell.length_c   1.000
_cell.angle_alpha   90.00
_cell.angle_beta   90.00
_cell.angle_gamma   90.00
#
_symmetry.space_group_name_H-M   'P 1'
#
loop_
_entity.id
_entity.type
_entity.pdbx_description
1 polymer ?
#
loop_
_entity_poly.entity_id
_entity_poly.type
_entity_poly.pdbx_seq_one_letter_code
_entity_poly.pdbx_strand_id
1 'polypeptide(L)'
;MQAKKQLMQYSRLKKENENRAETLARMKAAAQFTPSVEPDGSQHTSGDGQRMARAVENYLEYEEQMRPLMEKNRAEMLRIEQAVAQLPDPLEREVLRLRYLDGDAWRLPKWRDVAMKIYGSDERKYLDAVLKIHQTALLQMERT
;
A
#
# COMPACT_ATOMS: atom_id res chain seq x y z
N MET A 1 22.80 0.04 -3.37
CA MET A 1 22.46 0.32 -1.97
C MET A 1 21.20 -0.42 -1.58
N GLN A 2 21.28 -1.20 -0.54
CA GLN A 2 20.18 -2.04 -0.10
C GLN A 2 19.03 -1.22 0.50
N ALA A 3 19.34 -0.15 1.23
CA ALA A 3 18.33 0.71 1.85
C ALA A 3 17.39 1.34 0.80
N LYS A 4 17.96 1.86 -0.27
CA LYS A 4 17.16 2.45 -1.35
C LYS A 4 16.24 1.42 -2.01
N LYS A 5 16.76 0.21 -2.24
CA LYS A 5 15.95 -0.90 -2.77
C LYS A 5 14.77 -1.22 -1.89
N GLN A 6 14.99 -1.33 -0.58
CA GLN A 6 13.94 -1.61 0.38
C GLN A 6 12.87 -0.51 0.39
N LEU A 7 13.31 0.75 0.39
CA LEU A 7 12.40 1.89 0.35
C LEU A 7 11.57 1.92 -0.94
N MET A 8 12.18 1.62 -2.07
CA MET A 8 11.46 1.56 -3.34
C MET A 8 10.46 0.42 -3.39
N GLN A 9 10.73 -0.68 -2.71
CA GLN A 9 9.80 -1.80 -2.61
C GLN A 9 8.54 -1.45 -1.80
N TYR A 10 8.63 -0.51 -0.89
CA TYR A 10 7.51 -0.18 0.01
C TYR A 10 6.24 0.19 -0.75
N SER A 11 6.32 1.11 -1.71
CA SER A 11 5.18 1.50 -2.54
C SER A 11 4.56 0.32 -3.26
N ARG A 12 5.40 -0.55 -3.78
CA ARG A 12 4.96 -1.75 -4.50
C ARG A 12 4.21 -2.71 -3.58
N LEU A 13 4.76 -2.99 -2.41
CA LEU A 13 4.11 -3.86 -1.43
C LEU A 13 2.77 -3.28 -0.98
N LYS A 14 2.74 -1.99 -0.74
CA LYS A 14 1.53 -1.27 -0.36
C LYS A 14 0.45 -1.41 -1.43
N LYS A 15 0.81 -1.17 -2.70
CA LYS A 15 -0.13 -1.28 -3.81
C LYS A 15 -0.60 -2.71 -4.05
N GLU A 16 0.27 -3.69 -3.90
CA GLU A 16 -0.13 -5.09 -3.99
C GLU A 16 -1.20 -5.44 -2.95
N ASN A 17 -0.99 -5.01 -1.71
CA ASN A 17 -1.95 -5.25 -0.63
C ASN A 17 -3.24 -4.49 -0.84
N GLU A 18 -3.18 -3.24 -1.30
CA GLU A 18 -4.38 -2.46 -1.62
C GLU A 18 -5.20 -3.14 -2.72
N ASN A 19 -4.55 -3.62 -3.77
CA ASN A 19 -5.22 -4.31 -4.87
C ASN A 19 -5.89 -5.62 -4.39
N ARG A 20 -5.21 -6.38 -3.55
CA ARG A 20 -5.77 -7.60 -2.96
C ARG A 20 -6.96 -7.29 -2.06
N ALA A 21 -6.84 -6.23 -1.25
CA ALA A 21 -7.92 -5.79 -0.37
C ALA A 21 -9.14 -5.33 -1.17
N GLU A 22 -8.93 -4.58 -2.27
CA GLU A 22 -10.01 -4.16 -3.16
C GLU A 22 -10.71 -5.36 -3.82
N THR A 23 -9.94 -6.33 -4.28
CA THR A 23 -10.49 -7.55 -4.88
C THR A 23 -11.30 -8.31 -3.85
N LEU A 24 -10.79 -8.46 -2.63
CA LEU A 24 -11.52 -9.11 -1.53
C LEU A 24 -12.81 -8.37 -1.20
N ALA A 25 -12.77 -7.03 -1.16
CA ALA A 25 -13.95 -6.23 -0.88
C ALA A 25 -15.02 -6.41 -1.96
N ARG A 26 -14.63 -6.46 -3.23
CA ARG A 26 -15.56 -6.68 -4.34
C ARG A 26 -16.17 -8.08 -4.29
N MET A 27 -15.35 -9.08 -4.00
CA MET A 27 -15.82 -10.47 -3.90
C MET A 27 -16.77 -10.62 -2.70
N LYS A 28 -16.45 -10.00 -1.57
CA LYS A 28 -17.29 -10.01 -0.39
C LYS A 28 -18.64 -9.34 -0.66
N ALA A 29 -18.62 -8.19 -1.31
CA ALA A 29 -19.85 -7.48 -1.69
C ALA A 29 -20.72 -8.32 -2.62
N ALA A 30 -20.12 -8.97 -3.61
CA ALA A 30 -20.82 -9.87 -4.52
C ALA A 30 -21.44 -11.07 -3.79
N ALA A 31 -20.71 -11.60 -2.82
CA ALA A 31 -21.19 -12.75 -2.02
C ALA A 31 -22.32 -12.37 -1.05
N GLN A 32 -22.33 -11.12 -0.59
CA GLN A 32 -23.36 -10.60 0.31
C GLN A 32 -24.57 -10.01 -0.42
N PHE A 33 -24.40 -9.71 -1.71
CA PHE A 33 -25.47 -9.13 -2.50
C PHE A 33 -26.49 -10.21 -2.86
N THR A 34 -27.60 -10.21 -2.14
CA THR A 34 -28.78 -10.98 -2.52
C THR A 34 -29.60 -10.10 -3.44
N PRO A 35 -29.77 -10.45 -4.72
CA PRO A 35 -30.75 -9.74 -5.53
C PRO A 35 -32.09 -9.89 -4.82
N SER A 36 -32.77 -8.75 -4.59
CA SER A 36 -34.07 -8.79 -3.99
C SER A 36 -34.96 -9.69 -4.82
N VAL A 37 -35.37 -10.78 -4.23
CA VAL A 37 -36.31 -11.69 -4.84
C VAL A 37 -37.62 -10.93 -4.91
N GLU A 38 -38.04 -10.57 -6.11
CA GLU A 38 -39.39 -10.05 -6.27
C GLU A 38 -40.36 -11.13 -5.84
N PRO A 39 -41.30 -10.80 -4.99
CA PRO A 39 -42.26 -11.80 -4.47
C PRO A 39 -43.37 -12.06 -5.49
N ASP A 40 -43.02 -12.37 -6.72
CA ASP A 40 -43.97 -12.63 -7.79
C ASP A 40 -44.30 -14.09 -7.96
N GLY A 41 -43.81 -14.93 -7.07
CA GLY A 41 -44.08 -16.36 -7.12
C GLY A 41 -43.34 -17.11 -8.20
N SER A 42 -42.50 -16.45 -8.96
CA SER A 42 -41.61 -17.17 -9.86
C SER A 42 -40.57 -17.90 -9.03
N GLN A 43 -40.55 -19.18 -9.16
CA GLN A 43 -39.58 -20.01 -8.48
C GLN A 43 -38.21 -19.66 -9.02
N HIS A 44 -37.47 -18.89 -8.23
CA HIS A 44 -36.05 -18.79 -8.47
C HIS A 44 -35.46 -20.14 -8.20
N THR A 45 -35.11 -20.74 -9.28
CA THR A 45 -34.50 -22.02 -9.32
C THR A 45 -33.20 -22.02 -8.53
N SER A 46 -32.83 -23.19 -8.08
CA SER A 46 -31.55 -23.52 -7.46
C SER A 46 -30.31 -22.84 -8.07
N GLY A 47 -30.43 -22.21 -9.24
CA GLY A 47 -29.34 -21.48 -9.90
C GLY A 47 -28.82 -20.27 -9.14
N ASP A 48 -29.72 -19.49 -8.51
CA ASP A 48 -29.32 -18.31 -7.75
C ASP A 48 -28.70 -18.68 -6.42
N GLY A 49 -29.23 -19.71 -5.75
CA GLY A 49 -28.64 -20.26 -4.54
C GLY A 49 -27.25 -20.83 -4.80
N GLN A 50 -27.07 -21.51 -5.92
CA GLN A 50 -25.77 -22.06 -6.31
C GLN A 50 -24.76 -20.97 -6.66
N ARG A 51 -25.19 -19.91 -7.34
CA ARG A 51 -24.33 -18.76 -7.63
C ARG A 51 -23.83 -18.09 -6.37
N MET A 52 -24.73 -17.92 -5.40
CA MET A 52 -24.40 -17.29 -4.12
C MET A 52 -23.45 -18.16 -3.33
N ALA A 53 -23.71 -19.46 -3.24
CA ALA A 53 -22.84 -20.41 -2.58
C ALA A 53 -21.44 -20.41 -3.22
N ARG A 54 -21.40 -20.39 -4.55
CA ARG A 54 -20.15 -20.37 -5.29
C ARG A 54 -19.40 -19.05 -5.07
N ALA A 55 -20.11 -17.92 -5.01
CA ALA A 55 -19.51 -16.62 -4.72
C ALA A 55 -18.89 -16.59 -3.34
N VAL A 56 -19.58 -17.14 -2.33
CA VAL A 56 -19.06 -17.25 -0.97
C VAL A 56 -17.83 -18.14 -0.93
N GLU A 57 -17.89 -19.31 -1.57
CA GLU A 57 -16.75 -20.23 -1.65
C GLU A 57 -15.54 -19.58 -2.31
N ASN A 58 -15.75 -18.89 -3.42
CA ASN A 58 -14.67 -18.19 -4.13
C ASN A 58 -14.03 -17.10 -3.28
N TYR A 59 -14.85 -16.34 -2.55
CA TYR A 59 -14.38 -15.32 -1.64
C TYR A 59 -13.52 -15.91 -0.51
N LEU A 60 -14.03 -16.95 0.14
CA LEU A 60 -13.34 -17.59 1.26
C LEU A 60 -12.01 -18.22 0.80
N GLU A 61 -12.03 -18.89 -0.35
CA GLU A 61 -10.84 -19.48 -0.92
C GLU A 61 -9.78 -18.43 -1.28
N TYR A 62 -10.21 -17.35 -1.92
CA TYR A 62 -9.32 -16.25 -2.28
C TYR A 62 -8.73 -15.57 -1.03
N GLU A 63 -9.57 -15.33 -0.03
CA GLU A 63 -9.13 -14.77 1.25
C GLU A 63 -8.06 -15.64 1.90
N GLU A 64 -8.30 -16.95 1.94
CA GLU A 64 -7.37 -17.90 2.53
C GLU A 64 -6.02 -17.91 1.78
N GLN A 65 -6.05 -17.83 0.45
CA GLN A 65 -4.85 -17.78 -0.37
C GLN A 65 -4.09 -16.47 -0.23
N MET A 66 -4.81 -15.36 -0.11
CA MET A 66 -4.19 -14.02 -0.08
C MET A 66 -3.72 -13.60 1.30
N ARG A 67 -4.32 -14.13 2.37
CA ARG A 67 -3.97 -13.74 3.74
C ARG A 67 -2.48 -13.86 4.05
N PRO A 68 -1.82 -15.00 3.80
CA PRO A 68 -0.39 -15.11 4.12
C PRO A 68 0.48 -14.18 3.27
N LEU A 69 0.09 -13.92 2.03
CA LEU A 69 0.82 -12.99 1.16
C LEU A 69 0.69 -11.55 1.65
N MET A 70 -0.51 -11.15 2.05
CA MET A 70 -0.76 -9.82 2.58
C MET A 70 -0.07 -9.61 3.92
N GLU A 71 -0.05 -10.62 4.78
CA GLU A 71 0.65 -10.55 6.07
C GLU A 71 2.16 -10.44 5.88
N LYS A 72 2.72 -11.20 4.93
CA LYS A 72 4.13 -11.11 4.59
C LYS A 72 4.49 -9.70 4.12
N ASN A 73 3.67 -9.13 3.24
CA ASN A 73 3.89 -7.76 2.75
C ASN A 73 3.79 -6.74 3.89
N ARG A 74 2.81 -6.88 4.79
CA ARG A 74 2.67 -6.00 5.95
C ARG A 74 3.88 -6.07 6.87
N ALA A 75 4.39 -7.26 7.12
CA ALA A 75 5.57 -7.45 7.95
C ALA A 75 6.79 -6.76 7.34
N GLU A 76 6.96 -6.87 6.03
CA GLU A 76 8.06 -6.20 5.32
C GLU A 76 7.90 -4.68 5.34
N MET A 77 6.68 -4.20 5.10
CA MET A 77 6.36 -2.77 5.18
C MET A 77 6.65 -2.21 6.57
N LEU A 78 6.25 -2.93 7.61
CA LEU A 78 6.50 -2.52 8.99
C LEU A 78 7.99 -2.44 9.28
N ARG A 79 8.76 -3.39 8.78
CA ARG A 79 10.22 -3.41 8.95
C ARG A 79 10.85 -2.17 8.32
N ILE A 80 10.39 -1.79 7.14
CA ILE A 80 10.87 -0.58 6.45
C ILE A 80 10.47 0.68 7.23
N GLU A 81 9.22 0.77 7.67
CA GLU A 81 8.73 1.88 8.48
C GLU A 81 9.53 2.04 9.77
N GLN A 82 9.83 0.94 10.44
CA GLN A 82 10.62 0.95 11.67
C GLN A 82 12.06 1.39 11.41
N ALA A 83 12.65 0.95 10.30
CA ALA A 83 14.01 1.36 9.94
C ALA A 83 14.08 2.89 9.73
N VAL A 84 13.09 3.46 9.06
CA VAL A 84 13.01 4.92 8.89
C VAL A 84 12.77 5.62 10.24
N ALA A 85 11.88 5.08 11.06
CA ALA A 85 11.53 5.68 12.36
C ALA A 85 12.71 5.70 13.33
N GLN A 86 13.68 4.81 13.16
CA GLN A 86 14.87 4.73 14.00
C GLN A 86 15.95 5.75 13.65
N LEU A 87 15.84 6.44 12.53
CA LEU A 87 16.78 7.48 12.17
C LEU A 87 16.71 8.62 13.20
N PRO A 88 17.85 9.06 13.76
CA PRO A 88 17.83 10.09 14.81
C PRO A 88 17.44 11.48 14.31
N ASP A 89 17.73 11.82 13.05
CA ASP A 89 17.44 13.12 12.49
C ASP A 89 15.98 13.20 12.00
N PRO A 90 15.14 14.08 12.59
CA PRO A 90 13.76 14.19 12.15
C PRO A 90 13.60 14.62 10.70
N LEU A 91 14.52 15.42 10.18
CA LEU A 91 14.46 15.87 8.79
C LEU A 91 14.75 14.74 7.81
N GLU A 92 15.69 13.86 8.16
CA GLU A 92 15.98 12.66 7.38
C GLU A 92 14.76 11.73 7.34
N ARG A 93 14.12 11.52 8.50
CA ARG A 93 12.88 10.73 8.57
C ARG A 93 11.80 11.30 7.67
N GLU A 94 11.61 12.61 7.72
CA GLU A 94 10.57 13.28 6.94
C GLU A 94 10.81 13.18 5.44
N VAL A 95 12.05 13.37 5.00
CA VAL A 95 12.40 13.23 3.57
C VAL A 95 12.11 11.82 3.07
N LEU A 96 12.52 10.81 3.82
CA LEU A 96 12.29 9.42 3.42
C LEU A 96 10.80 9.05 3.43
N ARG A 97 10.06 9.54 4.42
CA ARG A 97 8.62 9.30 4.49
C ARG A 97 7.89 9.93 3.32
N LEU A 98 8.15 11.19 3.03
CA LEU A 98 7.50 11.90 1.95
C LEU A 98 7.84 11.29 0.58
N ARG A 99 9.07 10.88 0.41
CA ARG A 99 9.53 10.32 -0.87
C ARG A 99 9.03 8.89 -1.09
N TYR A 100 9.07 8.04 -0.05
CA TYR A 100 8.89 6.60 -0.24
C TYR A 100 7.66 6.00 0.46
N LEU A 101 7.23 6.55 1.60
CA LEU A 101 6.22 5.88 2.43
C LEU A 101 4.82 6.47 2.31
N ASP A 102 4.70 7.79 2.25
CA ASP A 102 3.40 8.47 2.34
C ASP A 102 2.64 8.58 1.02
N GLY A 103 3.27 8.26 -0.10
CA GLY A 103 2.64 8.38 -1.41
C GLY A 103 1.68 7.23 -1.72
N ASP A 104 0.61 7.54 -2.43
CA ASP A 104 -0.39 6.55 -2.85
C ASP A 104 -0.22 6.11 -4.30
N ALA A 105 0.70 6.73 -5.03
CA ALA A 105 0.88 6.47 -6.44
C ALA A 105 1.92 5.37 -6.67
N TRP A 106 1.83 4.71 -7.83
CA TRP A 106 2.87 3.78 -8.28
C TRP A 106 4.19 4.49 -8.55
N ARG A 107 4.13 5.79 -8.87
CA ARG A 107 5.31 6.62 -9.08
C ARG A 107 5.64 7.37 -7.80
N LEU A 108 6.93 7.45 -7.51
CA LEU A 108 7.40 8.22 -6.38
C LEU A 108 7.12 9.71 -6.61
N PRO A 109 6.80 10.47 -5.55
CA PRO A 109 6.67 11.93 -5.66
C PRO A 109 7.93 12.56 -6.20
N LYS A 110 7.79 13.63 -6.97
CA LYS A 110 8.94 14.37 -7.47
C LYS A 110 9.67 15.05 -6.32
N TRP A 111 10.97 15.23 -6.48
CA TRP A 111 11.78 15.94 -5.48
C TRP A 111 11.30 17.36 -5.25
N ARG A 112 10.75 18.01 -6.28
CA ARG A 112 10.10 19.32 -6.15
C ARG A 112 8.97 19.30 -5.14
N ASP A 113 8.16 18.27 -5.18
CA ASP A 113 7.01 18.12 -4.26
C ASP A 113 7.49 17.89 -2.83
N VAL A 114 8.56 17.13 -2.65
CA VAL A 114 9.17 16.92 -1.34
C VAL A 114 9.72 18.24 -0.79
N ALA A 115 10.44 19.01 -1.62
CA ALA A 115 10.98 20.31 -1.23
C ALA A 115 9.86 21.28 -0.86
N MET A 116 8.77 21.30 -1.62
CA MET A 116 7.60 22.14 -1.31
C MET A 116 7.00 21.81 0.05
N LYS A 117 6.89 20.53 0.38
CA LYS A 117 6.32 20.13 1.67
C LYS A 117 7.21 20.45 2.85
N ILE A 118 8.53 20.37 2.69
CA ILE A 118 9.47 20.60 3.78
C ILE A 118 9.79 22.09 3.94
N TYR A 119 10.08 22.76 2.83
CA TYR A 119 10.58 24.15 2.86
C TYR A 119 9.56 25.17 2.37
N GLY A 120 8.43 24.74 1.81
CA GLY A 120 7.46 25.64 1.19
C GLY A 120 7.93 26.26 -0.12
N SER A 121 8.99 25.75 -0.70
CA SER A 121 9.55 26.25 -1.95
C SER A 121 10.30 25.14 -2.69
N ASP A 122 10.25 25.18 -4.00
CA ASP A 122 10.98 24.25 -4.88
C ASP A 122 12.17 24.93 -5.58
N GLU A 123 12.64 26.05 -5.05
CA GLU A 123 13.85 26.70 -5.56
C GLU A 123 15.04 25.74 -5.49
N ARG A 124 15.99 25.92 -6.39
CA ARG A 124 17.11 25.00 -6.55
C ARG A 124 17.86 24.73 -5.25
N LYS A 125 18.06 25.75 -4.42
CA LYS A 125 18.75 25.60 -3.13
C LYS A 125 18.03 24.61 -2.20
N TYR A 126 16.70 24.58 -2.24
CA TYR A 126 15.90 23.66 -1.42
C TYR A 126 15.87 22.26 -2.03
N LEU A 127 15.84 22.16 -3.37
CA LEU A 127 16.00 20.87 -4.06
C LEU A 127 17.33 20.22 -3.70
N ASP A 128 18.41 20.98 -3.78
CA ASP A 128 19.75 20.50 -3.47
C ASP A 128 19.83 20.05 -1.99
N ALA A 129 19.21 20.84 -1.08
CA ALA A 129 19.17 20.51 0.34
C ALA A 129 18.44 19.18 0.58
N VAL A 130 17.28 18.99 -0.04
CA VAL A 130 16.49 17.74 0.09
C VAL A 130 17.27 16.54 -0.44
N LEU A 131 17.91 16.68 -1.61
CA LEU A 131 18.71 15.61 -2.20
C LEU A 131 19.90 15.24 -1.30
N LYS A 132 20.53 16.22 -0.68
CA LYS A 132 21.64 15.98 0.25
C LYS A 132 21.15 15.24 1.50
N ILE A 133 20.02 15.69 2.06
CA ILE A 133 19.40 15.02 3.22
C ILE A 133 19.06 13.57 2.86
N HIS A 134 18.51 13.35 1.67
CA HIS A 134 18.17 12.02 1.19
C HIS A 134 19.40 11.09 1.15
N GLN A 135 20.50 11.57 0.59
CA GLN A 135 21.73 10.78 0.55
C GLN A 135 22.25 10.45 1.94
N THR A 136 22.26 11.44 2.83
CA THR A 136 22.71 11.24 4.21
C THR A 136 21.81 10.24 4.93
N ALA A 137 20.50 10.33 4.73
CA ALA A 137 19.54 9.40 5.33
C ALA A 137 19.76 7.97 4.87
N LEU A 138 20.00 7.77 3.56
CA LEU A 138 20.28 6.43 3.01
C LEU A 138 21.56 5.85 3.60
N LEU A 139 22.61 6.66 3.74
CA LEU A 139 23.85 6.21 4.36
C LEU A 139 23.65 5.84 5.82
N GLN A 140 22.83 6.60 6.54
CA GLN A 140 22.51 6.31 7.94
C GLN A 140 21.75 4.98 8.08
N MET A 141 20.81 4.70 7.18
CA MET A 141 20.08 3.43 7.16
C MET A 141 21.02 2.25 6.91
N GLU A 142 22.01 2.42 6.02
CA GLU A 142 22.97 1.35 5.71
C GLU A 142 23.87 1.03 6.91
N ARG A 143 24.04 1.97 7.83
CA ARG A 143 24.91 1.78 9.01
C ARG A 143 24.24 1.11 10.20
N THR A 144 22.89 1.01 10.17
CA THR A 144 22.17 0.38 11.28
C THR A 144 21.90 -1.13 11.05
#